data_2b50eea4764dd91e59e10afa6e5dfbb1
#
_entry.id   2b50eea4764dd91e59e10afa6e5dfbb1
#
_cell.length_a   1.000
_cell.length_b   1.000
_cell.length_c   1.000
_cell.angle_alpha   90.00
_cell.angle_beta   90.00
_cell.angle_gamma   90.00
#
_symmetry.space_group_name_H-M   'P 1'
#
loop_
_entity.id
_entity.type
_entity.pdbx_description
1 polymer ?
#
loop_
_entity_poly.entity_id
_entity_poly.type
_entity_poly.pdbx_seq_one_letter_code
_entity_poly.pdbx_strand_id
1 'polypeptide(L)'
;MDVPELPTDLRTRVEVLDGRTGLGPLIGLLAADLVGYQDARCASGYLDLVEAASTAEQGASAGSVRLTEAVARGLHKLTAYKDEYEVARLLIGPEGRSAAASIGGPGAAVTWRLHPPFLRTLGMTKKLAIPATIGRPAMWLLSKGRRLRGTALDPFGRAEVRRLERTLVTEYRSAIGRVLDGLTVDGLEDAVATAALAMDVRGYEEIKMARGRTVLDQLRDRATDDR
;
A
#
# COMPACT_ATOMS: atom_id res chain seq x y z
N MET A 1 -1.86 14.47 10.27
CA MET A 1 -1.48 13.84 8.98
C MET A 1 -1.98 14.75 7.89
N ASP A 2 -1.08 15.41 7.14
CA ASP A 2 -1.48 16.15 5.93
C ASP A 2 -1.71 15.13 4.82
N VAL A 3 -2.82 14.41 4.93
CA VAL A 3 -3.26 13.48 3.90
C VAL A 3 -3.75 14.33 2.72
N PRO A 4 -3.35 14.06 1.49
CA PRO A 4 -3.85 14.79 0.34
C PRO A 4 -5.38 14.80 0.34
N GLU A 5 -5.96 15.92 -0.04
CA GLU A 5 -7.39 16.04 -0.18
C GLU A 5 -7.86 15.11 -1.32
N LEU A 6 -8.89 14.30 -1.05
CA LEU A 6 -9.47 13.44 -2.08
C LEU A 6 -10.13 14.29 -3.16
N PRO A 7 -9.91 13.98 -4.45
CA PRO A 7 -10.73 14.50 -5.54
C PRO A 7 -12.23 14.29 -5.26
N THR A 8 -13.07 15.19 -5.73
CA THR A 8 -14.51 15.18 -5.42
C THR A 8 -15.19 13.88 -5.80
N ASP A 9 -14.87 13.32 -6.96
CA ASP A 9 -15.39 12.03 -7.44
C ASP A 9 -15.04 10.87 -6.50
N LEU A 10 -13.79 10.80 -6.03
CA LEU A 10 -13.36 9.76 -5.09
C LEU A 10 -13.98 9.99 -3.69
N ARG A 11 -14.15 11.22 -3.28
CA ARG A 11 -14.82 11.57 -2.01
C ARG A 11 -16.27 11.08 -2.01
N THR A 12 -17.01 11.35 -3.07
CA THR A 12 -18.39 10.87 -3.22
C THR A 12 -18.48 9.35 -3.15
N ARG A 13 -17.55 8.61 -3.76
CA ARG A 13 -17.49 7.15 -3.67
C ARG A 13 -17.27 6.68 -2.23
N VAL A 14 -16.37 7.33 -1.49
CA VAL A 14 -16.12 7.03 -0.06
C VAL A 14 -17.37 7.31 0.78
N GLU A 15 -18.09 8.40 0.53
CA GLU A 15 -19.34 8.74 1.23
C GLU A 15 -20.43 7.69 0.99
N VAL A 16 -20.56 7.19 -0.24
CA VAL A 16 -21.49 6.09 -0.56
C VAL A 16 -21.11 4.80 0.18
N LEU A 17 -19.82 4.46 0.22
CA LEU A 17 -19.33 3.32 0.98
C LEU A 17 -19.55 3.49 2.49
N ASP A 18 -19.37 4.70 3.02
CA ASP A 18 -19.61 4.98 4.44
C ASP A 18 -21.08 4.75 4.82
N GLY A 19 -22.00 5.23 4.01
CA GLY A 19 -23.44 5.00 4.23
C GLY A 19 -23.84 3.52 4.28
N ARG A 20 -23.03 2.62 3.68
CA ARG A 20 -23.28 1.17 3.67
C ARG A 20 -22.53 0.42 4.77
N THR A 21 -21.35 0.89 5.14
CA THR A 21 -20.38 0.12 5.93
C THR A 21 -19.95 0.78 7.23
N GLY A 22 -20.10 2.11 7.36
CA GLY A 22 -19.50 2.88 8.47
C GLY A 22 -17.97 2.94 8.41
N LEU A 23 -17.33 2.52 7.31
CA LEU A 23 -15.87 2.48 7.15
C LEU A 23 -15.30 3.71 6.40
N GLY A 24 -16.12 4.72 6.11
CA GLY A 24 -15.72 5.92 5.38
C GLY A 24 -14.45 6.59 5.90
N PRO A 25 -14.29 6.82 7.21
CA PRO A 25 -13.07 7.41 7.76
C PRO A 25 -11.81 6.58 7.46
N LEU A 26 -11.90 5.25 7.55
CA LEU A 26 -10.79 4.35 7.23
C LEU A 26 -10.51 4.36 5.72
N ILE A 27 -11.52 4.09 4.90
CA ILE A 27 -11.37 3.97 3.44
C ILE A 27 -10.91 5.30 2.85
N GLY A 28 -11.46 6.42 3.33
CA GLY A 28 -11.07 7.75 2.91
C GLY A 28 -9.61 8.08 3.22
N LEU A 29 -9.14 7.72 4.41
CA LEU A 29 -7.74 7.87 4.81
C LEU A 29 -6.81 7.06 3.89
N LEU A 30 -7.13 5.78 3.65
CA LEU A 30 -6.32 4.89 2.83
C LEU A 30 -6.31 5.32 1.35
N ALA A 31 -7.47 5.74 0.81
CA ALA A 31 -7.57 6.26 -0.55
C ALA A 31 -6.77 7.57 -0.73
N ALA A 32 -6.87 8.48 0.22
CA ALA A 32 -6.12 9.73 0.19
C ALA A 32 -4.59 9.50 0.31
N ASP A 33 -4.15 8.52 1.10
CA ASP A 33 -2.73 8.13 1.11
C ASP A 33 -2.28 7.59 -0.25
N LEU A 34 -3.11 6.81 -0.96
CA LEU A 34 -2.81 6.32 -2.31
C LEU A 34 -2.74 7.45 -3.35
N VAL A 35 -3.53 8.51 -3.22
CA VAL A 35 -3.37 9.74 -4.04
C VAL A 35 -1.99 10.36 -3.79
N GLY A 36 -1.56 10.41 -2.53
CA GLY A 36 -0.23 10.90 -2.15
C GLY A 36 0.89 9.98 -2.60
N TYR A 37 0.68 8.68 -2.49
CA TYR A 37 1.61 7.62 -2.88
C TYR A 37 1.88 7.61 -4.39
N GLN A 38 0.83 7.64 -5.20
CA GLN A 38 0.93 7.63 -6.67
C GLN A 38 0.11 8.76 -7.30
N ASP A 39 -1.20 8.57 -7.43
CA ASP A 39 -2.15 9.50 -8.05
C ASP A 39 -3.61 9.09 -7.76
N ALA A 40 -4.57 9.89 -8.28
CA ALA A 40 -6.00 9.63 -8.16
C ALA A 40 -6.44 8.32 -8.87
N ARG A 41 -5.75 7.91 -9.95
CA ARG A 41 -6.04 6.66 -10.67
C ARG A 41 -5.74 5.45 -9.79
N CYS A 42 -4.63 5.47 -9.05
CA CYS A 42 -4.29 4.42 -8.10
C CYS A 42 -5.36 4.29 -7.00
N ALA A 43 -5.81 5.42 -6.45
CA ALA A 43 -6.87 5.46 -5.45
C ALA A 43 -8.23 5.00 -6.03
N SER A 44 -8.57 5.38 -7.27
CA SER A 44 -9.78 4.90 -7.95
C SER A 44 -9.77 3.38 -8.08
N GLY A 45 -8.68 2.81 -8.62
CA GLY A 45 -8.58 1.36 -8.75
C GLY A 45 -8.58 0.61 -7.41
N TYR A 46 -8.14 1.25 -6.33
CA TYR A 46 -8.30 0.73 -4.97
C TYR A 46 -9.79 0.68 -4.57
N LEU A 47 -10.52 1.79 -4.77
CA LEU A 47 -11.93 1.87 -4.45
C LEU A 47 -12.77 0.88 -5.26
N ASP A 48 -12.42 0.61 -6.53
CA ASP A 48 -13.13 -0.37 -7.37
C ASP A 48 -13.23 -1.73 -6.68
N LEU A 49 -12.12 -2.24 -6.11
CA LEU A 49 -12.12 -3.54 -5.43
C LEU A 49 -12.81 -3.48 -4.05
N VAL A 50 -12.68 -2.38 -3.32
CA VAL A 50 -13.34 -2.19 -2.02
C VAL A 50 -14.86 -2.12 -2.19
N GLU A 51 -15.36 -1.44 -3.22
CA GLU A 51 -16.79 -1.36 -3.57
C GLU A 51 -17.34 -2.73 -3.97
N ALA A 52 -16.60 -3.47 -4.79
CA ALA A 52 -16.96 -4.84 -5.17
C ALA A 52 -17.06 -5.74 -3.93
N ALA A 53 -16.06 -5.67 -3.03
CA ALA A 53 -16.07 -6.43 -1.77
C ALA A 53 -17.28 -6.05 -0.90
N SER A 54 -17.56 -4.76 -0.73
CA SER A 54 -18.73 -4.29 0.02
C SER A 54 -20.04 -4.80 -0.57
N THR A 55 -20.17 -4.78 -1.89
CA THR A 55 -21.38 -5.23 -2.57
C THR A 55 -21.59 -6.73 -2.40
N ALA A 56 -20.54 -7.54 -2.60
CA ALA A 56 -20.61 -9.00 -2.44
C ALA A 56 -20.89 -9.40 -0.97
N GLU A 57 -20.20 -8.75 -0.02
CA GLU A 57 -20.39 -9.01 1.41
C GLU A 57 -21.80 -8.70 1.88
N GLN A 58 -22.36 -7.56 1.48
CA GLN A 58 -23.75 -7.21 1.82
C GLN A 58 -24.78 -8.18 1.20
N GLY A 59 -24.46 -8.72 0.01
CA GLY A 59 -25.29 -9.76 -0.62
C GLY A 59 -25.24 -11.10 0.10
N ALA A 60 -24.08 -11.49 0.61
CA ALA A 60 -23.88 -12.74 1.33
C ALA A 60 -24.31 -12.64 2.81
N SER A 61 -24.02 -11.53 3.48
CA SER A 61 -24.26 -11.35 4.91
C SER A 61 -24.58 -9.88 5.22
N ALA A 62 -25.86 -9.55 5.22
CA ALA A 62 -26.32 -8.18 5.47
C ALA A 62 -25.79 -7.66 6.83
N GLY A 63 -25.20 -6.47 6.80
CA GLY A 63 -24.63 -5.81 7.97
C GLY A 63 -23.20 -6.24 8.33
N SER A 64 -22.62 -7.27 7.69
CA SER A 64 -21.20 -7.55 7.82
C SER A 64 -20.37 -6.52 7.05
N VAL A 65 -19.19 -6.19 7.59
CA VAL A 65 -18.20 -5.29 6.96
C VAL A 65 -16.77 -5.86 7.08
N ARG A 66 -16.64 -7.08 7.53
CA ARG A 66 -15.36 -7.73 7.86
C ARG A 66 -14.49 -7.96 6.63
N LEU A 67 -15.11 -8.45 5.54
CA LEU A 67 -14.40 -8.67 4.27
C LEU A 67 -14.00 -7.34 3.66
N THR A 68 -14.92 -6.37 3.63
CA THR A 68 -14.68 -5.02 3.11
C THR A 68 -13.49 -4.35 3.83
N GLU A 69 -13.46 -4.42 5.15
CA GLU A 69 -12.36 -3.88 5.94
C GLU A 69 -11.04 -4.62 5.66
N ALA A 70 -11.07 -5.95 5.62
CA ALA A 70 -9.89 -6.76 5.35
C ALA A 70 -9.30 -6.47 3.94
N VAL A 71 -10.17 -6.37 2.92
CA VAL A 71 -9.78 -6.00 1.56
C VAL A 71 -9.20 -4.57 1.52
N ALA A 72 -9.86 -3.62 2.16
CA ALA A 72 -9.40 -2.24 2.20
C ALA A 72 -7.99 -2.12 2.79
N ARG A 73 -7.76 -2.73 3.95
CA ARG A 73 -6.45 -2.72 4.62
C ARG A 73 -5.40 -3.52 3.85
N GLY A 74 -5.76 -4.71 3.37
CA GLY A 74 -4.85 -5.61 2.66
C GLY A 74 -4.38 -5.03 1.33
N LEU A 75 -5.30 -4.55 0.49
CA LEU A 75 -4.97 -3.96 -0.80
C LEU A 75 -4.13 -2.68 -0.64
N HIS A 76 -4.50 -1.80 0.29
CA HIS A 76 -3.70 -0.61 0.58
C HIS A 76 -2.27 -0.98 0.96
N LYS A 77 -2.10 -1.91 1.92
CA LYS A 77 -0.79 -2.34 2.40
C LYS A 77 0.11 -2.91 1.31
N LEU A 78 -0.46 -3.72 0.40
CA LEU A 78 0.29 -4.28 -0.71
C LEU A 78 0.60 -3.22 -1.78
N THR A 79 -0.30 -2.26 -2.01
CA THR A 79 -0.15 -1.20 -3.01
C THR A 79 0.85 -0.14 -2.55
N ALA A 80 0.72 0.35 -1.31
CA ALA A 80 1.56 1.42 -0.75
C ALA A 80 2.88 0.89 -0.15
N TYR A 81 3.63 0.08 -0.91
CA TYR A 81 4.92 -0.41 -0.45
C TYR A 81 5.97 0.71 -0.42
N LYS A 82 6.87 0.63 0.58
CA LYS A 82 7.90 1.65 0.81
C LYS A 82 9.07 1.48 -0.17
N ASP A 83 8.93 2.04 -1.37
CA ASP A 83 10.03 2.20 -2.32
C ASP A 83 10.80 3.52 -2.08
N GLU A 84 11.76 3.78 -2.94
CA GLU A 84 12.63 4.94 -2.85
C GLU A 84 11.86 6.25 -2.98
N TYR A 85 10.83 6.30 -3.82
CA TYR A 85 9.96 7.47 -4.01
C TYR A 85 9.12 7.72 -2.78
N GLU A 86 8.56 6.66 -2.20
CA GLU A 86 7.74 6.73 -1.01
C GLU A 86 8.56 7.10 0.23
N VAL A 87 9.75 6.51 0.39
CA VAL A 87 10.67 6.90 1.46
C VAL A 87 11.03 8.38 1.34
N ALA A 88 11.30 8.87 0.13
CA ALA A 88 11.59 10.28 -0.09
C ALA A 88 10.39 11.18 0.29
N ARG A 89 9.15 10.79 -0.11
CA ARG A 89 7.92 11.51 0.26
C ARG A 89 7.74 11.60 1.76
N LEU A 90 7.87 10.47 2.46
CA LEU A 90 7.69 10.39 3.92
C LEU A 90 8.76 11.19 4.68
N LEU A 91 10.01 11.16 4.23
CA LEU A 91 11.11 11.88 4.90
C LEU A 91 10.94 13.42 4.84
N ILE A 92 10.43 13.95 3.74
CA ILE A 92 10.22 15.40 3.58
C ILE A 92 8.81 15.84 4.01
N GLY A 93 7.90 14.89 4.17
CA GLY A 93 6.51 15.12 4.55
C GLY A 93 6.31 15.58 5.99
N PRO A 94 5.06 15.90 6.36
CA PRO A 94 4.70 16.30 7.72
C PRO A 94 5.07 15.24 8.76
N GLU A 95 4.87 13.95 8.44
CA GLU A 95 5.16 12.83 9.33
C GLU A 95 6.66 12.77 9.68
N GLY A 96 7.54 12.90 8.68
CA GLY A 96 8.98 12.91 8.89
C GLY A 96 9.42 14.10 9.76
N ARG A 97 8.81 15.26 9.54
CA ARG A 97 9.08 16.46 10.37
C ARG A 97 8.56 16.31 11.79
N SER A 98 7.35 15.79 11.95
CA SER A 98 6.74 15.55 13.26
C SER A 98 7.52 14.51 14.06
N ALA A 99 7.93 13.41 13.43
CA ALA A 99 8.76 12.38 14.07
C ALA A 99 10.13 12.96 14.51
N ALA A 100 10.76 13.80 13.69
CA ALA A 100 12.00 14.45 14.05
C ALA A 100 11.82 15.43 15.23
N ALA A 101 10.75 16.22 15.22
CA ALA A 101 10.45 17.16 16.29
C ALA A 101 10.10 16.46 17.62
N SER A 102 9.45 15.32 17.58
CA SER A 102 9.11 14.56 18.80
C SER A 102 10.33 13.97 19.50
N ILE A 103 11.42 13.72 18.76
CA ILE A 103 12.68 13.17 19.31
C ILE A 103 13.63 14.28 19.73
N GLY A 104 13.84 15.27 18.86
CA GLY A 104 14.87 16.29 19.04
C GLY A 104 14.36 17.68 19.38
N GLY A 105 13.05 17.86 19.50
CA GLY A 105 12.41 19.16 19.72
C GLY A 105 12.25 20.00 18.42
N PRO A 106 11.54 21.14 18.50
CA PRO A 106 11.37 22.05 17.37
C PRO A 106 12.71 22.58 16.88
N GLY A 107 12.97 22.46 15.57
CA GLY A 107 14.22 22.96 14.95
C GLY A 107 15.44 22.03 15.09
N ALA A 108 15.27 20.83 15.61
CA ALA A 108 16.36 19.86 15.71
C ALA A 108 17.03 19.59 14.35
N ALA A 109 18.36 19.48 14.36
CA ALA A 109 19.13 19.08 13.19
C ALA A 109 18.86 17.61 12.86
N VAL A 110 18.38 17.36 11.65
CA VAL A 110 18.04 16.01 11.18
C VAL A 110 19.07 15.53 10.18
N THR A 111 19.59 14.32 10.41
CA THR A 111 20.44 13.61 9.45
C THR A 111 19.79 12.31 9.06
N TRP A 112 19.50 12.12 7.78
CA TRP A 112 18.95 10.87 7.25
C TRP A 112 20.07 9.87 7.03
N ARG A 113 19.83 8.63 7.48
CA ARG A 113 20.73 7.50 7.21
C ARG A 113 20.09 6.59 6.18
N LEU A 114 20.43 6.81 4.91
CA LEU A 114 19.87 6.10 3.77
C LEU A 114 20.79 4.95 3.33
N HIS A 115 20.16 3.87 2.89
CA HIS A 115 20.86 2.74 2.29
C HIS A 115 20.19 2.37 0.96
N PRO A 116 20.38 3.19 -0.10
CA PRO A 116 19.75 2.97 -1.37
C PRO A 116 20.14 1.59 -1.96
N PRO A 117 19.18 0.73 -2.37
CA PRO A 117 19.48 -0.60 -2.88
C PRO A 117 20.43 -0.60 -4.08
N PHE A 118 20.33 0.41 -4.96
CA PHE A 118 21.23 0.52 -6.12
C PHE A 118 22.69 0.83 -5.74
N LEU A 119 22.94 1.51 -4.63
CA LEU A 119 24.31 1.74 -4.15
C LEU A 119 24.90 0.49 -3.50
N ARG A 120 24.06 -0.42 -2.98
CA ARG A 120 24.52 -1.76 -2.53
C ARG A 120 25.04 -2.59 -3.70
N THR A 121 24.37 -2.57 -4.85
CA THR A 121 24.84 -3.28 -6.06
C THR A 121 26.16 -2.72 -6.60
N LEU A 122 26.49 -1.46 -6.26
CA LEU A 122 27.77 -0.82 -6.54
C LEU A 122 28.81 -1.01 -5.41
N GLY A 123 28.54 -1.92 -4.45
CA GLY A 123 29.51 -2.27 -3.38
C GLY A 123 29.47 -1.37 -2.14
N MET A 124 28.50 -0.46 -2.00
CA MET A 124 28.38 0.38 -0.82
C MET A 124 27.84 -0.42 0.38
N THR A 125 28.66 -0.61 1.39
CA THR A 125 28.32 -1.33 2.63
C THR A 125 27.85 -0.41 3.76
N LYS A 126 28.19 0.88 3.68
CA LYS A 126 27.85 1.88 4.73
C LYS A 126 26.62 2.67 4.38
N LYS A 127 25.81 3.00 5.40
CA LYS A 127 24.66 3.93 5.25
C LYS A 127 25.17 5.34 4.93
N LEU A 128 24.59 5.96 3.92
CA LEU A 128 24.88 7.34 3.56
C LEU A 128 24.18 8.27 4.57
N ALA A 129 24.95 9.10 5.27
CA ALA A 129 24.46 10.11 6.18
C ALA A 129 24.28 11.44 5.43
N ILE A 130 23.06 11.90 5.25
CA ILE A 130 22.75 13.13 4.52
C ILE A 130 22.03 14.08 5.46
N PRO A 131 22.61 15.26 5.77
CA PRO A 131 21.91 16.30 6.49
C PRO A 131 20.62 16.71 5.75
N ALA A 132 19.50 16.78 6.47
CA ALA A 132 18.20 17.05 5.85
C ALA A 132 18.17 18.41 5.12
N THR A 133 18.92 19.39 5.59
CA THR A 133 19.05 20.71 4.96
C THR A 133 19.58 20.64 3.52
N ILE A 134 20.56 19.77 3.28
CA ILE A 134 21.18 19.58 1.96
C ILE A 134 20.39 18.53 1.15
N GLY A 135 19.88 17.48 1.80
CA GLY A 135 19.21 16.37 1.14
C GLY A 135 17.77 16.67 0.68
N ARG A 136 17.09 17.68 1.25
CA ARG A 136 15.69 17.99 0.93
C ARG A 136 15.39 18.21 -0.55
N PRO A 137 16.14 18.99 -1.32
CA PRO A 137 15.88 19.18 -2.73
C PRO A 137 15.97 17.87 -3.52
N ALA A 138 16.96 17.02 -3.21
CA ALA A 138 17.11 15.71 -3.84
C ALA A 138 15.95 14.77 -3.49
N MET A 139 15.50 14.73 -2.24
CA MET A 139 14.36 13.93 -1.82
C MET A 139 13.06 14.48 -2.43
N TRP A 140 12.91 15.79 -2.56
CA TRP A 140 11.77 16.37 -3.25
C TRP A 140 11.72 15.95 -4.72
N LEU A 141 12.83 16.02 -5.44
CA LEU A 141 12.90 15.58 -6.83
C LEU A 141 12.62 14.07 -6.94
N LEU A 142 13.21 13.27 -6.04
CA LEU A 142 12.97 11.83 -5.99
C LEU A 142 11.50 11.50 -5.73
N SER A 143 10.84 12.19 -4.81
CA SER A 143 9.42 11.99 -4.53
C SER A 143 8.51 12.30 -5.74
N LYS A 144 8.90 13.24 -6.61
CA LYS A 144 8.18 13.52 -7.86
C LYS A 144 8.35 12.41 -8.89
N GLY A 145 9.43 11.63 -8.79
CA GLY A 145 9.68 10.45 -9.61
C GLY A 145 8.66 9.32 -9.41
N ARG A 146 7.76 9.40 -8.41
CA ARG A 146 6.67 8.42 -8.19
C ARG A 146 5.83 8.13 -9.45
N ARG A 147 5.73 9.09 -10.38
CA ARG A 147 5.04 8.92 -11.67
C ARG A 147 5.72 7.91 -12.60
N LEU A 148 6.99 7.59 -12.37
CA LEU A 148 7.74 6.59 -13.13
C LEU A 148 7.53 5.18 -12.58
N ARG A 149 6.96 5.05 -11.37
CA ARG A 149 6.76 3.77 -10.70
C ARG A 149 6.02 2.78 -11.59
N GLY A 150 6.62 1.61 -11.79
CA GLY A 150 6.05 0.54 -12.61
C GLY A 150 6.10 0.76 -14.13
N THR A 151 6.68 1.86 -14.59
CA THR A 151 6.93 2.09 -16.03
C THR A 151 8.28 1.51 -16.46
N ALA A 152 8.52 1.46 -17.77
CA ALA A 152 9.82 1.04 -18.31
C ALA A 152 10.98 1.97 -17.91
N LEU A 153 10.66 3.23 -17.55
CA LEU A 153 11.61 4.25 -17.11
C LEU A 153 11.85 4.24 -15.58
N ASP A 154 11.24 3.33 -14.84
CA ASP A 154 11.44 3.19 -13.39
C ASP A 154 12.81 2.57 -13.10
N PRO A 155 13.81 3.35 -12.60
CA PRO A 155 15.15 2.83 -12.35
C PRO A 155 15.18 1.81 -11.21
N PHE A 156 14.22 1.88 -10.29
CA PHE A 156 14.13 0.98 -9.12
C PHE A 156 13.26 -0.25 -9.41
N GLY A 157 12.37 -0.18 -10.39
CA GLY A 157 11.36 -1.19 -10.70
C GLY A 157 11.91 -2.57 -11.09
N ARG A 158 13.20 -2.66 -11.44
CA ARG A 158 13.87 -3.91 -11.84
C ARG A 158 14.35 -4.75 -10.67
N ALA A 159 14.41 -4.19 -9.46
CA ALA A 159 14.79 -4.94 -8.26
C ALA A 159 13.82 -6.10 -8.01
N GLU A 160 14.35 -7.24 -7.54
CA GLU A 160 13.54 -8.45 -7.28
C GLU A 160 12.40 -8.18 -6.30
N VAL A 161 12.70 -7.41 -5.23
CA VAL A 161 11.68 -7.02 -4.25
C VAL A 161 10.54 -6.22 -4.90
N ARG A 162 10.84 -5.34 -5.85
CA ARG A 162 9.81 -4.53 -6.55
C ARG A 162 8.97 -5.36 -7.50
N ARG A 163 9.57 -6.36 -8.13
CA ARG A 163 8.82 -7.33 -8.94
C ARG A 163 7.87 -8.15 -8.08
N LEU A 164 8.35 -8.67 -6.95
CA LEU A 164 7.52 -9.40 -6.00
C LEU A 164 6.35 -8.56 -5.47
N GLU A 165 6.62 -7.31 -5.06
CA GLU A 165 5.58 -6.39 -4.56
C GLU A 165 4.49 -6.14 -5.61
N ARG A 166 4.84 -5.91 -6.88
CA ARG A 166 3.85 -5.76 -7.95
C ARG A 166 3.08 -7.05 -8.23
N THR A 167 3.77 -8.19 -8.25
CA THR A 167 3.12 -9.50 -8.42
C THR A 167 2.12 -9.75 -7.30
N LEU A 168 2.47 -9.45 -6.05
CA LEU A 168 1.57 -9.60 -4.90
C LEU A 168 0.29 -8.77 -5.07
N VAL A 169 0.38 -7.52 -5.54
CA VAL A 169 -0.81 -6.69 -5.80
C VAL A 169 -1.70 -7.33 -6.87
N THR A 170 -1.10 -7.82 -7.97
CA THR A 170 -1.85 -8.44 -9.07
C THR A 170 -2.54 -9.73 -8.63
N GLU A 171 -1.81 -10.62 -7.96
CA GLU A 171 -2.36 -11.90 -7.50
C GLU A 171 -3.40 -11.71 -6.40
N TYR A 172 -3.19 -10.74 -5.50
CA TYR A 172 -4.17 -10.38 -4.49
C TYR A 172 -5.48 -9.91 -5.11
N ARG A 173 -5.42 -8.99 -6.08
CA ARG A 173 -6.62 -8.54 -6.81
C ARG A 173 -7.34 -9.69 -7.49
N SER A 174 -6.59 -10.57 -8.13
CA SER A 174 -7.14 -11.74 -8.81
C SER A 174 -7.78 -12.72 -7.82
N ALA A 175 -7.12 -13.02 -6.70
CA ALA A 175 -7.65 -13.90 -5.67
C ALA A 175 -8.92 -13.35 -5.04
N ILE A 176 -8.92 -12.06 -4.66
CA ILE A 176 -10.13 -11.41 -4.11
C ILE A 176 -11.25 -11.40 -5.16
N GLY A 177 -10.98 -11.06 -6.43
CA GLY A 177 -11.99 -11.11 -7.48
C GLY A 177 -12.71 -12.44 -7.54
N ARG A 178 -11.97 -13.56 -7.56
CA ARG A 178 -12.56 -14.91 -7.56
C ARG A 178 -13.40 -15.20 -6.31
N VAL A 179 -12.90 -14.82 -5.15
CA VAL A 179 -13.63 -14.96 -3.87
C VAL A 179 -14.96 -14.21 -3.91
N LEU A 180 -14.98 -13.02 -4.52
CA LEU A 180 -16.19 -12.20 -4.59
C LEU A 180 -17.23 -12.77 -5.57
N ASP A 181 -16.79 -13.39 -6.67
CA ASP A 181 -17.67 -13.96 -7.71
C ASP A 181 -18.56 -15.11 -7.18
N GLY A 182 -18.10 -15.86 -6.18
CA GLY A 182 -18.82 -16.98 -5.58
C GLY A 182 -19.17 -16.81 -4.09
N LEU A 183 -19.13 -15.59 -3.56
CA LEU A 183 -19.27 -15.36 -2.12
C LEU A 183 -20.63 -15.79 -1.58
N THR A 184 -20.61 -16.72 -0.63
CA THR A 184 -21.76 -17.15 0.17
C THR A 184 -21.57 -16.81 1.64
N VAL A 185 -22.65 -16.93 2.43
CA VAL A 185 -22.56 -16.69 3.88
C VAL A 185 -21.57 -17.68 4.54
N ASP A 186 -21.58 -18.93 4.11
CA ASP A 186 -20.68 -19.98 4.64
C ASP A 186 -19.22 -19.77 4.22
N GLY A 187 -18.98 -19.19 3.05
CA GLY A 187 -17.65 -18.86 2.53
C GLY A 187 -17.05 -17.54 3.07
N LEU A 188 -17.83 -16.76 3.83
CA LEU A 188 -17.39 -15.42 4.28
C LEU A 188 -16.14 -15.47 5.16
N GLU A 189 -16.03 -16.43 6.07
CA GLU A 189 -14.84 -16.57 6.94
C GLU A 189 -13.57 -16.84 6.13
N ASP A 190 -13.63 -17.73 5.14
CA ASP A 190 -12.50 -18.03 4.25
C ASP A 190 -12.15 -16.85 3.35
N ALA A 191 -13.16 -16.10 2.90
CA ALA A 191 -12.97 -14.86 2.16
C ALA A 191 -12.21 -13.81 2.99
N VAL A 192 -12.60 -13.60 4.24
CA VAL A 192 -11.93 -12.69 5.19
C VAL A 192 -10.50 -13.18 5.46
N ALA A 193 -10.30 -14.47 5.70
CA ALA A 193 -8.97 -15.05 5.91
C ALA A 193 -8.07 -14.86 4.67
N THR A 194 -8.62 -15.03 3.46
CA THR A 194 -7.90 -14.78 2.20
C THR A 194 -7.49 -13.31 2.08
N ALA A 195 -8.39 -12.39 2.35
CA ALA A 195 -8.10 -10.96 2.30
C ALA A 195 -7.04 -10.55 3.35
N ALA A 196 -7.05 -11.19 4.52
CA ALA A 196 -6.12 -10.92 5.60
C ALA A 196 -4.68 -11.39 5.32
N LEU A 197 -4.44 -12.32 4.36
CA LEU A 197 -3.09 -12.77 3.98
C LEU A 197 -2.13 -11.63 3.65
N ALA A 198 -2.64 -10.56 3.07
CA ALA A 198 -1.85 -9.36 2.79
C ALA A 198 -1.13 -8.82 4.04
N MET A 199 -1.72 -9.01 5.23
CA MET A 199 -1.17 -8.49 6.49
C MET A 199 0.08 -9.24 6.95
N ASP A 200 0.36 -10.43 6.41
CA ASP A 200 1.55 -11.23 6.70
C ASP A 200 2.78 -10.80 5.90
N VAL A 201 2.60 -10.02 4.84
CA VAL A 201 3.72 -9.41 4.10
C VAL A 201 4.35 -8.30 4.94
N ARG A 202 5.20 -8.68 5.90
CA ARG A 202 5.84 -7.78 6.86
C ARG A 202 7.30 -8.17 7.12
N GLY A 203 8.09 -7.22 7.63
CA GLY A 203 9.51 -7.40 7.92
C GLY A 203 10.37 -6.57 6.97
N TYR A 204 11.67 -6.77 7.07
CA TYR A 204 12.67 -6.06 6.26
C TYR A 204 13.42 -7.06 5.38
N GLU A 205 13.82 -6.59 4.20
CA GLU A 205 14.71 -7.28 3.27
C GLU A 205 14.32 -8.77 3.06
N GLU A 206 15.17 -9.71 3.45
CA GLU A 206 14.99 -11.15 3.24
C GLU A 206 13.74 -11.71 3.93
N ILE A 207 13.43 -11.21 5.14
CA ILE A 207 12.22 -11.65 5.88
C ILE A 207 10.96 -11.24 5.10
N LYS A 208 10.93 -10.02 4.57
CA LYS A 208 9.80 -9.55 3.76
C LYS A 208 9.70 -10.35 2.47
N MET A 209 10.83 -10.65 1.82
CA MET A 209 10.87 -11.45 0.61
C MET A 209 10.35 -12.88 0.83
N ALA A 210 10.80 -13.53 1.90
CA ALA A 210 10.35 -14.89 2.25
C ALA A 210 8.83 -14.92 2.53
N ARG A 211 8.35 -14.01 3.38
CA ARG A 211 6.90 -13.89 3.69
C ARG A 211 6.07 -13.53 2.46
N GLY A 212 6.57 -12.62 1.62
CA GLY A 212 5.89 -12.26 0.38
C GLY A 212 5.73 -13.44 -0.57
N ARG A 213 6.74 -14.30 -0.70
CA ARG A 213 6.65 -15.54 -1.50
C ARG A 213 5.62 -16.51 -0.91
N THR A 214 5.66 -16.73 0.41
CA THR A 214 4.67 -17.59 1.10
C THR A 214 3.24 -17.08 0.86
N VAL A 215 2.99 -15.79 1.02
CA VAL A 215 1.67 -15.21 0.76
C VAL A 215 1.27 -15.35 -0.71
N LEU A 216 2.22 -15.16 -1.64
CA LEU A 216 1.98 -15.34 -3.06
C LEU A 216 1.54 -16.79 -3.40
N ASP A 217 2.21 -17.78 -2.82
CA ASP A 217 1.86 -19.20 -2.99
C ASP A 217 0.46 -19.48 -2.41
N GLN A 218 0.18 -19.00 -1.20
CA GLN A 218 -1.15 -19.14 -0.58
C GLN A 218 -2.29 -18.50 -1.40
N LEU A 219 -2.05 -17.33 -2.00
CA LEU A 219 -3.04 -16.67 -2.86
C LEU A 219 -3.28 -17.48 -4.15
N ARG A 220 -2.27 -18.18 -4.65
CA ARG A 220 -2.37 -19.04 -5.84
C ARG A 220 -3.04 -20.37 -5.54
N ASP A 221 -2.71 -20.99 -4.42
CA ASP A 221 -3.29 -22.29 -4.01
C ASP A 221 -4.79 -22.17 -3.81
N ARG A 222 -5.26 -21.11 -3.14
CA ARG A 222 -6.69 -20.81 -3.01
C ARG A 222 -7.39 -20.51 -4.33
N ALA A 223 -6.60 -20.22 -5.38
CA ALA A 223 -7.11 -20.06 -6.74
C ALA A 223 -7.36 -21.39 -7.46
N THR A 224 -6.77 -22.50 -6.98
CA THR A 224 -6.87 -23.84 -7.60
C THR A 224 -7.88 -24.74 -6.91
N ASP A 225 -8.21 -24.51 -5.64
CA ASP A 225 -9.16 -25.33 -4.88
C ASP A 225 -10.64 -25.12 -5.28
N ASP A 226 -10.96 -24.05 -6.01
CA ASP A 226 -12.31 -23.75 -6.50
C ASP A 226 -12.64 -24.38 -7.88
N ARG A 227 -11.91 -25.42 -8.31
CA ARG A 227 -12.20 -26.20 -9.52
C ARG A 227 -12.59 -27.61 -9.13
#